data_d8c481b2e3b2f9a910c4e4be0afafbed
#
_entry.id   d8c481b2e3b2f9a910c4e4be0afafbed
#
_cell.length_a   1.000
_cell.length_b   1.000
_cell.length_c   1.000
_cell.angle_alpha   90.00
_cell.angle_beta   90.00
_cell.angle_gamma   90.00
#
_symmetry.space_group_name_H-M   'P 1'
#
loop_
_entity.id
_entity.type
_entity.pdbx_description
1 polymer ?
#
loop_
_entity_poly.entity_id
_entity_poly.type
_entity_poly.pdbx_seq_one_letter_code
_entity_poly.pdbx_strand_id
1 'polypeptide(L)'
;MALAVGWSVCVMASAHDALGISDWIGNGTYMSTTSANLACCGRNECAIIEDGAARYMKDGIEVHGDATYFIQRAPWLHQRIDEVVPYTEIQPSEDKYFWRCQWPSPTQRSEARPHRTCFFAPPPGS
;
A
#
# COMPACT_ATOMS: atom_id res chain seq x y z
N MET A 1 30.40 -10.18 -13.76
CA MET A 1 29.83 -9.08 -12.98
C MET A 1 28.32 -9.25 -12.94
N ALA A 2 27.83 -9.67 -11.80
CA ALA A 2 26.39 -9.77 -11.61
C ALA A 2 25.83 -8.35 -11.50
N LEU A 3 25.15 -7.92 -12.51
CA LEU A 3 24.28 -6.78 -12.38
C LEU A 3 23.16 -7.19 -11.44
N ALA A 4 23.22 -6.66 -10.24
CA ALA A 4 22.05 -6.69 -9.39
C ALA A 4 20.95 -5.95 -10.14
N VAL A 5 20.12 -6.69 -10.83
CA VAL A 5 18.86 -6.16 -11.31
C VAL A 5 18.12 -5.78 -10.05
N GLY A 6 17.95 -4.50 -9.82
CA GLY A 6 17.29 -4.00 -8.63
C GLY A 6 15.80 -4.34 -8.65
N TRP A 7 15.51 -5.60 -8.49
CA TRP A 7 14.16 -6.02 -8.18
C TRP A 7 13.98 -5.74 -6.70
N SER A 8 13.09 -4.81 -6.38
CA SER A 8 12.71 -4.58 -5.01
C SER A 8 11.96 -5.82 -4.55
N VAL A 9 12.68 -6.71 -3.90
CA VAL A 9 12.09 -7.90 -3.32
C VAL A 9 11.63 -7.55 -1.92
N CYS A 10 10.36 -7.80 -1.63
CA CYS A 10 9.86 -7.67 -0.28
C CYS A 10 10.58 -8.67 0.60
N VAL A 11 11.23 -8.20 1.67
CA VAL A 11 12.02 -9.05 2.55
C VAL A 11 11.09 -9.93 3.38
N MET A 12 10.96 -11.18 3.02
CA MET A 12 9.96 -12.11 3.58
C MET A 12 10.10 -12.34 5.07
N ALA A 13 11.31 -12.34 5.60
CA ALA A 13 11.58 -12.69 7.01
C ALA A 13 11.01 -11.69 8.02
N SER A 14 10.76 -10.47 7.61
CA SER A 14 10.22 -9.42 8.48
C SER A 14 8.92 -8.85 7.93
N ALA A 15 8.28 -9.58 7.02
CA ALA A 15 7.32 -9.03 6.09
C ALA A 15 5.88 -9.20 6.45
N HIS A 16 5.58 -9.77 7.56
CA HIS A 16 4.18 -10.00 7.90
C HIS A 16 3.67 -8.86 8.78
N ASP A 17 2.51 -8.32 8.44
CA ASP A 17 1.82 -7.45 9.36
C ASP A 17 1.31 -8.29 10.55
N ALA A 18 0.85 -7.61 11.60
CA ALA A 18 0.43 -8.28 12.83
C ALA A 18 -0.72 -9.28 12.63
N LEU A 19 -1.52 -9.09 11.58
CA LEU A 19 -2.69 -9.92 11.29
C LEU A 19 -2.50 -10.81 10.06
N GLY A 20 -1.43 -10.63 9.31
CA GLY A 20 -1.18 -11.35 8.06
C GLY A 20 -2.13 -10.98 6.92
N ILE A 21 -2.97 -9.98 7.08
CA ILE A 21 -4.01 -9.66 6.09
C ILE A 21 -3.48 -8.97 4.85
N SER A 22 -2.28 -8.40 4.91
CA SER A 22 -1.62 -7.80 3.74
C SER A 22 -0.67 -8.75 3.03
N ASP A 23 -0.58 -10.00 3.46
CA ASP A 23 0.39 -10.96 2.92
C ASP A 23 0.19 -11.20 1.42
N TRP A 24 -1.05 -11.15 0.92
CA TRP A 24 -1.31 -11.32 -0.50
C TRP A 24 -0.62 -10.24 -1.35
N ILE A 25 -0.45 -9.03 -0.82
CA ILE A 25 0.26 -7.95 -1.51
C ILE A 25 1.75 -8.29 -1.58
N GLY A 26 2.35 -8.63 -0.44
CA GLY A 26 3.77 -8.93 -0.36
C GLY A 26 4.18 -10.21 -1.06
N ASN A 27 3.31 -11.20 -1.09
CA ASN A 27 3.57 -12.49 -1.75
C ASN A 27 3.16 -12.50 -3.22
N GLY A 28 2.47 -11.46 -3.67
CA GLY A 28 2.07 -11.31 -5.06
C GLY A 28 3.18 -10.74 -5.92
N THR A 29 2.85 -10.58 -7.19
CA THR A 29 3.76 -10.00 -8.18
C THR A 29 3.36 -8.55 -8.51
N TYR A 30 2.71 -7.90 -7.58
CA TYR A 30 2.23 -6.53 -7.78
C TYR A 30 3.38 -5.54 -7.78
N MET A 31 3.40 -4.71 -8.81
CA MET A 31 4.41 -3.68 -8.96
C MET A 31 3.79 -2.29 -8.82
N SER A 32 4.59 -1.36 -8.33
CA SER A 32 4.17 0.03 -8.25
C SER A 32 3.81 0.58 -9.63
N THR A 33 2.73 1.35 -9.68
CA THR A 33 2.32 2.07 -10.87
C THR A 33 2.91 3.49 -10.93
N THR A 34 3.59 3.92 -9.86
CA THR A 34 4.18 5.26 -9.76
C THR A 34 5.71 5.24 -9.73
N SER A 35 6.31 4.10 -9.42
CA SER A 35 7.77 3.97 -9.29
C SER A 35 8.25 2.72 -10.00
N ALA A 36 9.11 2.90 -10.98
CA ALA A 36 9.65 1.78 -11.75
C ALA A 36 10.46 0.83 -10.85
N ASN A 37 10.29 -0.47 -11.08
CA ASN A 37 11.02 -1.53 -10.39
C ASN A 37 10.79 -1.61 -8.87
N LEU A 38 9.74 -1.00 -8.38
CA LEU A 38 9.38 -1.06 -6.97
C LEU A 38 8.18 -1.99 -6.79
N ALA A 39 8.35 -3.03 -5.98
CA ALA A 39 7.26 -3.95 -5.66
C ALA A 39 6.32 -3.36 -4.61
N CYS A 40 5.04 -3.71 -4.70
CA CYS A 40 4.10 -3.45 -3.63
C CYS A 40 4.34 -4.46 -2.51
N CYS A 41 4.82 -4.01 -1.37
CA CYS A 41 5.11 -4.87 -0.22
C CYS A 41 4.06 -4.67 0.84
N GLY A 42 3.41 -5.76 1.22
CA GLY A 42 2.23 -5.67 2.11
C GLY A 42 2.49 -5.17 3.51
N ARG A 43 3.53 -5.58 4.17
CA ARG A 43 3.84 -5.33 5.56
C ARG A 43 3.62 -3.92 6.07
N ASN A 44 4.69 -3.32 6.52
CA ASN A 44 4.69 -1.97 7.08
C ASN A 44 4.56 -0.86 6.03
N GLU A 45 4.51 -1.24 4.75
CA GLU A 45 4.38 -0.28 3.66
C GLU A 45 2.94 -0.06 3.20
N CYS A 46 2.04 -0.99 3.51
CA CYS A 46 0.65 -0.90 3.07
C CYS A 46 -0.30 -0.79 4.26
N ALA A 47 -1.29 0.06 4.10
CA ALA A 47 -2.28 0.35 5.11
C ALA A 47 -3.70 0.16 4.55
N ILE A 48 -4.61 -0.24 5.42
CA ILE A 48 -6.05 -0.30 5.10
C ILE A 48 -6.64 1.09 5.28
N ILE A 49 -7.38 1.55 4.29
CA ILE A 49 -8.18 2.77 4.36
C ILE A 49 -9.45 2.46 5.17
N GLU A 50 -9.78 3.32 6.12
CA GLU A 50 -10.95 3.12 6.95
C GLU A 50 -12.24 3.11 6.13
N ASP A 51 -13.27 2.44 6.65
CA ASP A 51 -14.57 2.36 6.00
C ASP A 51 -15.16 3.75 5.77
N GLY A 52 -15.66 3.98 4.56
CA GLY A 52 -16.30 5.23 4.20
C GLY A 52 -15.33 6.35 3.78
N ALA A 53 -14.01 6.15 3.94
CA ALA A 53 -13.04 7.17 3.57
C ALA A 53 -12.75 7.21 2.08
N ALA A 54 -12.95 6.11 1.36
CA ALA A 54 -12.67 6.02 -0.07
C ALA A 54 -13.95 6.10 -0.88
N ARG A 55 -13.98 6.96 -1.88
CA ARG A 55 -15.14 7.17 -2.74
C ARG A 55 -14.74 7.08 -4.21
N TYR A 56 -15.51 6.30 -4.98
CA TYR A 56 -15.35 6.24 -6.43
C TYR A 56 -15.90 7.51 -7.05
N MET A 57 -15.03 8.27 -7.69
CA MET A 57 -15.37 9.50 -8.39
C MET A 57 -15.13 9.31 -9.89
N LYS A 58 -15.48 10.31 -10.68
CA LYS A 58 -15.33 10.23 -12.15
C LYS A 58 -13.88 9.96 -12.59
N ASP A 59 -12.91 10.64 -11.96
CA ASP A 59 -11.53 10.62 -12.41
C ASP A 59 -10.59 9.80 -11.52
N GLY A 60 -11.11 9.21 -10.46
CA GLY A 60 -10.30 8.44 -9.52
C GLY A 60 -11.04 8.13 -8.25
N ILE A 61 -10.31 7.60 -7.30
CA ILE A 61 -10.82 7.35 -5.95
C ILE A 61 -10.35 8.47 -5.05
N GLU A 62 -11.30 9.16 -4.44
CA GLU A 62 -11.03 10.21 -3.46
C GLU A 62 -10.94 9.58 -2.08
N VAL A 63 -9.86 9.86 -1.37
CA VAL A 63 -9.62 9.32 -0.04
C VAL A 63 -9.51 10.47 0.96
N HIS A 64 -10.39 10.46 1.96
CA HIS A 64 -10.36 11.38 3.09
C HIS A 64 -10.62 10.59 4.36
N GLY A 65 -9.58 10.24 5.07
CA GLY A 65 -9.70 9.48 6.30
C GLY A 65 -8.39 8.80 6.68
N ASP A 66 -8.46 7.92 7.65
CA ASP A 66 -7.27 7.28 8.19
C ASP A 66 -6.91 6.00 7.44
N ALA A 67 -5.61 5.83 7.24
CA ALA A 67 -5.00 4.58 6.82
C ALA A 67 -4.35 3.94 8.04
N THR A 68 -4.61 2.65 8.25
CA THR A 68 -4.09 1.91 9.40
C THR A 68 -3.05 0.90 8.95
N TYR A 69 -1.84 1.02 9.51
CA TYR A 69 -0.74 0.08 9.31
C TYR A 69 -0.74 -0.92 10.47
N PHE A 70 -0.85 -2.20 10.14
CA PHE A 70 -0.88 -3.28 11.13
C PHE A 70 0.53 -3.78 11.39
N ILE A 71 1.30 -2.97 12.08
CA ILE A 71 2.66 -3.33 12.46
C ILE A 71 2.64 -4.35 13.60
N GLN A 72 3.69 -5.15 13.71
CA GLN A 72 3.74 -6.24 14.69
C GLN A 72 3.73 -5.80 16.14
N ARG A 73 3.95 -4.54 16.39
CA ARG A 73 3.95 -4.00 17.77
C ARG A 73 2.80 -3.00 17.90
N ALA A 74 1.93 -3.25 18.86
CA ALA A 74 0.89 -2.31 19.21
C ALA A 74 1.47 -1.08 19.92
N PRO A 75 0.86 0.11 19.76
CA PRO A 75 -0.36 0.36 19.01
C PRO A 75 -0.12 0.41 17.51
N TRP A 76 -1.15 0.09 16.74
CA TRP A 76 -1.11 0.23 15.30
C TRP A 76 -0.98 1.70 14.91
N LEU A 77 -0.33 1.94 13.77
CA LEU A 77 -0.10 3.29 13.31
C LEU A 77 -1.22 3.76 12.39
N HIS A 78 -1.72 4.95 12.64
CA HIS A 78 -2.73 5.60 11.80
C HIS A 78 -2.13 6.81 11.12
N GLN A 79 -2.47 6.98 9.84
CA GLN A 79 -2.02 8.12 9.06
C GLN A 79 -3.22 8.73 8.33
N ARG A 80 -3.42 10.02 8.48
CA ARG A 80 -4.46 10.74 7.74
C ARG A 80 -4.09 10.85 6.28
N ILE A 81 -5.01 10.46 5.41
CA ILE A 81 -4.87 10.55 3.96
C ILE A 81 -5.91 11.50 3.41
N ASP A 82 -5.46 12.44 2.58
CA ASP A 82 -6.32 13.35 1.83
C ASP A 82 -5.74 13.44 0.42
N GLU A 83 -6.28 12.64 -0.50
CA GLU A 83 -5.76 12.57 -1.85
C GLU A 83 -6.79 12.03 -2.83
N VAL A 84 -6.53 12.24 -4.12
CA VAL A 84 -7.26 11.57 -5.19
C VAL A 84 -6.29 10.64 -5.89
N VAL A 85 -6.68 9.37 -6.02
CA VAL A 85 -5.88 8.36 -6.70
C VAL A 85 -6.45 8.15 -8.09
N PRO A 86 -5.71 8.50 -9.15
CA PRO A 86 -6.19 8.29 -10.53
C PRO A 86 -6.45 6.81 -10.81
N TYR A 87 -7.47 6.51 -11.59
CA TYR A 87 -7.78 5.11 -11.94
C TYR A 87 -6.62 4.38 -12.60
N THR A 88 -5.76 5.10 -13.31
CA THR A 88 -4.57 4.52 -13.94
C THR A 88 -3.55 3.95 -12.94
N GLU A 89 -3.64 4.37 -11.68
CA GLU A 89 -2.74 3.90 -10.63
C GLU A 89 -3.37 2.86 -9.72
N ILE A 90 -4.63 2.48 -9.97
CA ILE A 90 -5.39 1.59 -9.10
C ILE A 90 -5.33 0.18 -9.63
N GLN A 91 -5.04 -0.75 -8.73
CA GLN A 91 -5.01 -2.19 -8.99
C GLN A 91 -6.16 -2.88 -8.26
N PRO A 92 -6.64 -4.02 -8.76
CA PRO A 92 -7.71 -4.75 -8.07
C PRO A 92 -7.25 -5.26 -6.71
N SER A 93 -8.06 -5.04 -5.69
CA SER A 93 -7.84 -5.65 -4.38
C SER A 93 -8.29 -7.10 -4.41
N GLU A 94 -7.52 -7.99 -3.78
CA GLU A 94 -7.90 -9.40 -3.63
C GLU A 94 -8.81 -9.64 -2.43
N ASP A 95 -9.00 -8.62 -1.61
CA ASP A 95 -9.94 -8.68 -0.49
C ASP A 95 -10.97 -7.55 -0.62
N LYS A 96 -11.71 -7.29 0.43
CA LYS A 96 -12.76 -6.26 0.42
C LYS A 96 -12.27 -4.87 0.82
N TYR A 97 -10.97 -4.74 1.08
CA TYR A 97 -10.42 -3.50 1.61
C TYR A 97 -9.76 -2.66 0.53
N PHE A 98 -9.74 -1.35 0.76
CA PHE A 98 -8.87 -0.44 0.03
C PHE A 98 -7.52 -0.42 0.72
N TRP A 99 -6.44 -0.64 -0.05
CA TRP A 99 -5.08 -0.65 0.44
C TRP A 99 -4.27 0.46 -0.19
N ARG A 100 -3.53 1.16 0.62
CA ARG A 100 -2.60 2.19 0.16
C ARG A 100 -1.20 1.86 0.62
N CYS A 101 -0.29 1.75 -0.31
CA CYS A 101 1.11 1.48 -0.02
C CYS A 101 1.94 2.74 -0.25
N GLN A 102 2.90 2.98 0.60
CA GLN A 102 3.73 4.18 0.61
C GLN A 102 5.18 3.81 0.83
N TRP A 103 6.09 4.53 0.19
CA TRP A 103 7.52 4.41 0.48
C TRP A 103 8.14 5.80 0.57
N PRO A 104 9.00 6.05 1.56
CA PRO A 104 9.14 5.24 2.76
C PRO A 104 7.84 5.20 3.56
N SER A 105 7.62 4.08 4.28
CA SER A 105 6.46 3.98 5.16
C SER A 105 6.66 4.86 6.39
N PRO A 106 5.61 5.15 7.15
CA PRO A 106 5.76 5.96 8.38
C PRO A 106 6.67 5.34 9.42
N THR A 107 6.94 4.02 9.32
CA THR A 107 7.83 3.32 10.26
C THR A 107 9.28 3.28 9.79
N GLN A 108 9.56 3.72 8.59
CA GLN A 108 10.90 3.70 8.01
C GLN A 108 11.59 5.05 8.18
N ARG A 109 12.85 5.00 8.59
CA ARG A 109 13.68 6.19 8.61
C ARG A 109 14.27 6.38 7.22
N SER A 110 13.92 7.49 6.59
CA SER A 110 14.47 7.85 5.29
C SER A 110 14.34 9.35 5.12
N GLU A 111 15.30 9.96 4.44
CA GLU A 111 15.24 11.35 4.03
C GLU A 111 14.45 11.52 2.73
N ALA A 112 14.09 10.41 2.09
CA ALA A 112 13.30 10.44 0.88
C ALA A 112 11.89 10.95 1.19
N ARG A 113 11.34 11.72 0.25
CA ARG A 113 9.98 12.23 0.38
C ARG A 113 8.99 11.07 0.24
N PRO A 114 8.08 10.87 1.21
CA PRO A 114 7.07 9.82 1.10
C PRO A 114 6.19 10.03 -0.12
N HIS A 115 5.90 8.93 -0.80
CA HIS A 115 4.97 8.94 -1.92
C HIS A 115 4.19 7.64 -1.97
N ARG A 116 2.98 7.70 -2.50
CA ARG A 116 2.18 6.51 -2.73
C ARG A 116 2.81 5.68 -3.83
N THR A 117 3.02 4.40 -3.55
CA THR A 117 3.59 3.45 -4.51
C THR A 117 2.55 2.56 -5.15
N CYS A 118 1.54 2.15 -4.38
CA CYS A 118 0.51 1.24 -4.84
C CYS A 118 -0.83 1.61 -4.20
N PHE A 119 -1.90 1.36 -4.93
CA PHE A 119 -3.25 1.49 -4.40
C PHE A 119 -4.11 0.35 -4.94
N PHE A 120 -4.79 -0.33 -4.03
CA PHE A 120 -5.67 -1.45 -4.38
C PHE A 120 -7.09 -1.12 -3.97
N ALA A 121 -8.03 -1.40 -4.86
CA ALA A 121 -9.44 -1.15 -4.59
C ALA A 121 -10.29 -2.35 -4.96
N PRO A 122 -11.30 -2.70 -4.14
CA PRO A 122 -12.27 -3.71 -4.52
C PRO A 122 -13.15 -3.17 -5.65
N PRO A 123 -13.84 -4.04 -6.39
CA PRO A 123 -14.77 -3.56 -7.42
C PRO A 123 -15.85 -2.65 -6.84
N PRO A 124 -16.31 -1.63 -7.58
CA PRO A 124 -17.42 -0.80 -7.13
C PRO A 124 -18.65 -1.64 -6.79
N GLY A 125 -19.31 -1.33 -5.68
CA GLY A 125 -20.51 -2.06 -5.24
C GLY A 125 -20.23 -3.35 -4.49
N SER A 126 -18.99 -3.60 -4.14
CA SER A 126 -18.60 -4.78 -3.34
C SER A 126 -18.95 -4.60 -1.87
#